data_77d5f9a8b0d08121074ea4043b42d96e
#
_entry.id   77d5f9a8b0d08121074ea4043b42d96e
#
_cell.length_a   1.000
_cell.length_b   1.000
_cell.length_c   1.000
_cell.angle_alpha   90.00
_cell.angle_beta   90.00
_cell.angle_gamma   90.00
#
_symmetry.space_group_name_H-M   'P 1'
#
loop_
_entity.id
_entity.type
_entity.pdbx_description
1 polymer ?
#
loop_
_entity_poly.entity_id
_entity_poly.type
_entity_poly.pdbx_seq_one_letter_code
_entity_poly.pdbx_strand_id
1 'polypeptide(L)'
;MKILQLNKYFYQKGGAETVFFNTISTLENRGHQVIPFALKNKKNKFSEYESYFVDYPELSESNIWTKITNIPSFIYNRQAAKQLERLILDKKPDIAHIHLLFNSLSVSILPVLQKYRIPTVMTVHDYRLICPAYTLTNGKGKICELCKDRHFIHCTLNRCSNGNLTNSMLLSLENSFRSCFYEPLNYIDKFIFVSKFAQKKHIEFNPGYASKAVQLYNFT
;
A
#
# COMPACT_ATOMS: atom_id res chain seq x y z
N MET A 1 0.72 21.78 10.12
CA MET A 1 1.57 20.59 9.98
C MET A 1 1.80 20.29 8.52
N LYS A 2 2.95 19.69 8.19
CA LYS A 2 3.24 19.14 6.85
C LYS A 2 2.89 17.65 6.84
N ILE A 3 1.91 17.26 6.08
CA ILE A 3 1.37 15.89 6.07
C ILE A 3 1.73 15.24 4.74
N LEU A 4 2.56 14.20 4.80
CA LEU A 4 2.92 13.38 3.65
C LEU A 4 1.80 12.37 3.37
N GLN A 5 1.17 12.47 2.21
CA GLN A 5 0.08 11.59 1.76
C GLN A 5 0.60 10.64 0.67
N LEU A 6 0.69 9.34 1.00
CA LEU A 6 1.23 8.34 0.09
C LEU A 6 0.10 7.48 -0.49
N ASN A 7 0.01 7.47 -1.81
CA ASN A 7 -0.92 6.59 -2.54
C ASN A 7 -0.28 6.12 -3.86
N LYS A 8 -0.72 4.96 -4.35
CA LYS A 8 -0.24 4.42 -5.62
C LYS A 8 -0.56 5.36 -6.79
N TYR A 9 -1.79 5.86 -6.86
CA TYR A 9 -2.29 6.69 -7.97
C TYR A 9 -2.59 8.11 -7.49
N PHE A 10 -2.24 9.09 -8.32
CA PHE A 10 -2.58 10.50 -8.07
C PHE A 10 -3.66 10.98 -9.05
N TYR A 11 -4.59 10.09 -9.38
CA TYR A 11 -5.79 10.35 -10.19
C TYR A 11 -6.95 9.50 -9.70
N GLN A 12 -8.18 9.90 -10.03
CA GLN A 12 -9.38 9.18 -9.63
C GLN A 12 -9.47 7.85 -10.38
N LYS A 13 -9.21 6.74 -9.68
CA LYS A 13 -9.29 5.37 -10.24
C LYS A 13 -10.40 4.55 -9.60
N GLY A 14 -10.65 4.70 -8.31
CA GLY A 14 -11.64 3.95 -7.56
C GLY A 14 -11.93 4.55 -6.19
N GLY A 15 -12.58 3.78 -5.32
CA GLY A 15 -13.01 4.25 -4.00
C GLY A 15 -11.88 4.65 -3.06
N ALA A 16 -10.75 3.95 -3.10
CA ALA A 16 -9.58 4.30 -2.27
C ALA A 16 -9.02 5.67 -2.66
N GLU A 17 -8.98 6.01 -3.96
CA GLU A 17 -8.54 7.31 -4.43
C GLU A 17 -9.55 8.41 -4.08
N THR A 18 -10.86 8.11 -4.06
CA THR A 18 -11.87 9.07 -3.57
C THR A 18 -11.57 9.45 -2.12
N VAL A 19 -11.36 8.48 -1.25
CA VAL A 19 -11.02 8.73 0.16
C VAL A 19 -9.69 9.48 0.28
N PHE A 20 -8.68 9.11 -0.52
CA PHE A 20 -7.39 9.78 -0.56
C PHE A 20 -7.53 11.28 -0.90
N PHE A 21 -8.24 11.63 -1.97
CA PHE A 21 -8.44 13.04 -2.36
C PHE A 21 -9.33 13.79 -1.38
N ASN A 22 -10.38 13.18 -0.83
CA ASN A 22 -11.21 13.80 0.20
C ASN A 22 -10.39 14.07 1.47
N THR A 23 -9.47 13.15 1.83
CA THR A 23 -8.54 13.36 2.96
C THR A 23 -7.62 14.54 2.68
N ILE A 24 -7.03 14.66 1.49
CA ILE A 24 -6.20 15.80 1.10
C ILE A 24 -6.99 17.11 1.25
N SER A 25 -8.14 17.20 0.60
CA SER A 25 -8.99 18.41 0.66
C SER A 25 -9.38 18.78 2.10
N THR A 26 -9.76 17.81 2.91
CA THR A 26 -10.12 18.04 4.31
C THR A 26 -8.95 18.58 5.13
N LEU A 27 -7.76 18.05 4.92
CA LEU A 27 -6.55 18.49 5.63
C LEU A 27 -6.13 19.91 5.20
N GLU A 28 -6.17 20.20 3.90
CA GLU A 28 -5.87 21.53 3.35
C GLU A 28 -6.87 22.57 3.86
N ASN A 29 -8.17 22.25 3.87
CA ASN A 29 -9.22 23.13 4.43
C ASN A 29 -9.04 23.41 5.93
N ARG A 30 -8.29 22.55 6.64
CA ARG A 30 -7.91 22.77 8.04
C ARG A 30 -6.56 23.47 8.22
N GLY A 31 -5.98 24.00 7.15
CA GLY A 31 -4.73 24.78 7.16
C GLY A 31 -3.46 23.91 7.25
N HIS A 32 -3.52 22.61 6.93
CA HIS A 32 -2.34 21.77 6.82
C HIS A 32 -1.73 21.84 5.42
N GLN A 33 -0.42 21.78 5.33
CA GLN A 33 0.27 21.59 4.06
C GLN A 33 0.29 20.09 3.72
N VAL A 34 -0.33 19.71 2.60
CA VAL A 34 -0.33 18.33 2.14
C VAL A 34 0.73 18.13 1.07
N ILE A 35 1.53 17.07 1.23
CA ILE A 35 2.62 16.71 0.33
C ILE A 35 2.28 15.33 -0.25
N PRO A 36 1.76 15.22 -1.49
CA PRO A 36 1.49 13.95 -2.11
C PRO A 36 2.75 13.26 -2.59
N PHE A 37 2.77 11.91 -2.47
CA PHE A 37 3.78 11.04 -3.04
C PHE A 37 3.10 9.85 -3.74
N ALA A 38 3.35 9.67 -5.02
CA ALA A 38 2.67 8.68 -5.85
C ALA A 38 3.55 8.16 -7.01
N LEU A 39 2.98 7.30 -7.85
CA LEU A 39 3.57 6.94 -9.12
C LEU A 39 3.32 8.05 -10.17
N LYS A 40 4.26 8.23 -11.08
CA LYS A 40 4.03 9.03 -12.29
C LYS A 40 3.03 8.33 -13.20
N ASN A 41 2.07 9.09 -13.70
CA ASN A 41 1.10 8.62 -14.67
C ASN A 41 0.56 9.81 -15.46
N LYS A 42 0.28 9.63 -16.76
CA LYS A 42 -0.31 10.67 -17.63
C LYS A 42 -1.68 11.17 -17.16
N LYS A 43 -2.39 10.38 -16.34
CA LYS A 43 -3.70 10.70 -15.76
C LYS A 43 -3.61 11.47 -14.45
N ASN A 44 -2.40 11.65 -13.89
CA ASN A 44 -2.23 12.33 -12.63
C ASN A 44 -2.79 13.76 -12.68
N LYS A 45 -3.38 14.19 -11.58
CA LYS A 45 -3.67 15.62 -11.37
C LYS A 45 -2.36 16.38 -11.27
N PHE A 46 -2.40 17.67 -11.54
CA PHE A 46 -1.24 18.53 -11.34
C PHE A 46 -0.77 18.52 -9.89
N SER A 47 0.55 18.47 -9.69
CA SER A 47 1.17 18.58 -8.37
C SER A 47 2.55 19.23 -8.48
N GLU A 48 2.84 20.22 -7.63
CA GLU A 48 4.19 20.79 -7.49
C GLU A 48 5.23 19.77 -7.00
N TYR A 49 4.77 18.62 -6.46
CA TYR A 49 5.62 17.52 -5.96
C TYR A 49 5.88 16.43 -7.01
N GLU A 50 5.42 16.59 -8.26
CA GLU A 50 5.53 15.56 -9.30
C GLU A 50 6.97 15.12 -9.57
N SER A 51 7.94 16.02 -9.36
CA SER A 51 9.37 15.70 -9.51
C SER A 51 9.89 14.62 -8.55
N TYR A 52 9.15 14.32 -7.48
CA TYR A 52 9.44 13.24 -6.53
C TYR A 52 8.67 11.96 -6.83
N PHE A 53 7.69 12.00 -7.73
CA PHE A 53 6.89 10.82 -8.07
C PHE A 53 7.74 9.75 -8.73
N VAL A 54 7.34 8.50 -8.54
CA VAL A 54 8.12 7.32 -8.91
C VAL A 54 7.76 6.86 -10.32
N ASP A 55 8.75 6.72 -11.18
CA ASP A 55 8.57 6.07 -12.48
C ASP A 55 8.38 4.56 -12.25
N TYR A 56 7.22 4.06 -12.66
CA TYR A 56 6.90 2.64 -12.55
C TYR A 56 6.05 2.20 -13.76
N PRO A 57 6.48 1.19 -14.52
CA PRO A 57 5.75 0.75 -15.71
C PRO A 57 4.39 0.14 -15.33
N GLU A 58 3.36 0.43 -16.09
CA GLU A 58 2.07 -0.27 -16.00
C GLU A 58 2.23 -1.71 -16.49
N LEU A 59 2.31 -2.65 -15.54
CA LEU A 59 2.54 -4.06 -15.87
C LEU A 59 1.36 -4.72 -16.61
N SER A 60 0.17 -4.11 -16.56
CA SER A 60 -1.02 -4.60 -17.28
C SER A 60 -0.88 -4.55 -18.80
N GLU A 61 -0.19 -3.54 -19.32
CA GLU A 61 -0.01 -3.30 -20.76
C GLU A 61 1.38 -3.65 -21.27
N SER A 62 2.27 -4.14 -20.38
CA SER A 62 3.65 -4.41 -20.72
C SER A 62 3.89 -5.83 -21.28
N ASN A 63 4.91 -5.99 -22.09
CA ASN A 63 5.34 -7.29 -22.61
C ASN A 63 5.91 -8.17 -21.48
N ILE A 64 6.13 -9.46 -21.80
CA ILE A 64 6.59 -10.46 -20.82
C ILE A 64 7.97 -10.09 -20.22
N TRP A 65 8.86 -9.55 -21.02
CA TRP A 65 10.20 -9.15 -20.58
C TRP A 65 10.14 -8.00 -19.59
N THR A 66 9.32 -6.98 -19.85
CA THR A 66 9.08 -5.87 -18.90
C THR A 66 8.50 -6.37 -17.59
N LYS A 67 7.60 -7.37 -17.63
CA LYS A 67 7.06 -7.98 -16.40
C LYS A 67 8.15 -8.66 -15.59
N ILE A 68 8.99 -9.48 -16.22
CA ILE A 68 10.08 -10.21 -15.55
C ILE A 68 11.10 -9.25 -14.95
N THR A 69 11.55 -8.25 -15.69
CA THR A 69 12.55 -7.28 -15.23
C THR A 69 12.06 -6.40 -14.09
N ASN A 70 10.74 -6.23 -13.95
CA ASN A 70 10.13 -5.44 -12.87
C ASN A 70 9.72 -6.24 -11.63
N ILE A 71 9.92 -7.58 -11.62
CA ILE A 71 9.65 -8.39 -10.40
C ILE A 71 10.39 -7.87 -9.17
N PRO A 72 11.69 -7.51 -9.22
CA PRO A 72 12.38 -6.96 -8.05
C PRO A 72 11.71 -5.67 -7.53
N SER A 73 11.32 -4.77 -8.43
CA SER A 73 10.64 -3.51 -8.06
C SER A 73 9.21 -3.74 -7.55
N PHE A 74 8.54 -4.79 -8.01
CA PHE A 74 7.24 -5.19 -7.49
C PHE A 74 7.32 -5.60 -6.01
N ILE A 75 8.39 -6.30 -5.62
CA ILE A 75 8.62 -6.77 -4.25
C ILE A 75 9.25 -5.65 -3.41
N TYR A 76 10.33 -5.04 -3.91
CA TYR A 76 11.09 -4.01 -3.20
C TYR A 76 11.57 -2.93 -4.16
N ASN A 77 10.86 -1.81 -4.24
CA ASN A 77 11.12 -0.71 -5.17
C ASN A 77 12.15 0.27 -4.59
N ARG A 78 13.43 0.05 -4.93
CA ARG A 78 14.53 0.93 -4.49
C ARG A 78 14.38 2.37 -4.98
N GLN A 79 13.77 2.58 -6.15
CA GLN A 79 13.54 3.92 -6.68
C GLN A 79 12.50 4.65 -5.82
N ALA A 80 11.42 3.97 -5.40
CA ALA A 80 10.44 4.56 -4.49
C ALA A 80 11.08 4.98 -3.16
N ALA A 81 11.92 4.14 -2.58
CA ALA A 81 12.67 4.48 -1.37
C ALA A 81 13.55 5.71 -1.56
N LYS A 82 14.33 5.78 -2.66
CA LYS A 82 15.23 6.91 -2.96
C LYS A 82 14.47 8.22 -3.20
N GLN A 83 13.37 8.18 -3.95
CA GLN A 83 12.56 9.38 -4.21
C GLN A 83 11.85 9.87 -2.96
N LEU A 84 11.35 8.95 -2.13
CA LEU A 84 10.76 9.31 -0.84
C LEU A 84 11.80 9.93 0.10
N GLU A 85 13.00 9.37 0.17
CA GLU A 85 14.10 9.93 0.98
C GLU A 85 14.44 11.35 0.55
N ARG A 86 14.56 11.60 -0.75
CA ARG A 86 14.78 12.94 -1.31
C ARG A 86 13.66 13.90 -0.90
N LEU A 87 12.40 13.49 -1.03
CA LEU A 87 11.26 14.31 -0.63
C LEU A 87 11.29 14.65 0.86
N ILE A 88 11.59 13.66 1.71
CA ILE A 88 11.65 13.86 3.17
C ILE A 88 12.73 14.87 3.54
N LEU A 89 13.91 14.76 2.96
CA LEU A 89 15.03 15.69 3.22
C LEU A 89 14.70 17.12 2.81
N ASP A 90 14.03 17.29 1.67
CA ASP A 90 13.67 18.60 1.13
C ASP A 90 12.48 19.25 1.87
N LYS A 91 11.43 18.48 2.15
CA LYS A 91 10.14 19.00 2.62
C LYS A 91 9.93 18.84 4.12
N LYS A 92 10.61 17.90 4.76
CA LYS A 92 10.57 17.62 6.21
C LYS A 92 9.13 17.47 6.72
N PRO A 93 8.39 16.45 6.28
CA PRO A 93 7.02 16.21 6.74
C PRO A 93 6.99 15.83 8.23
N ASP A 94 5.93 16.23 8.92
CA ASP A 94 5.71 15.96 10.35
C ASP A 94 5.11 14.56 10.59
N ILE A 95 4.33 14.06 9.63
CA ILE A 95 3.61 12.77 9.68
C ILE A 95 3.41 12.21 8.29
N ALA A 96 3.38 10.90 8.16
CA ALA A 96 3.05 10.18 6.92
C ALA A 96 1.73 9.44 7.05
N HIS A 97 0.86 9.58 6.03
CA HIS A 97 -0.37 8.82 5.91
C HIS A 97 -0.37 8.02 4.62
N ILE A 98 -0.41 6.70 4.75
CA ILE A 98 -0.36 5.74 3.64
C ILE A 98 -1.77 5.26 3.33
N HIS A 99 -2.13 5.23 2.03
CA HIS A 99 -3.35 4.59 1.52
C HIS A 99 -3.02 3.30 0.77
N LEU A 100 -2.41 3.37 -0.42
CA LEU A 100 -2.03 2.20 -1.20
C LEU A 100 -0.52 2.23 -1.50
N LEU A 101 0.20 1.21 -1.06
CA LEU A 101 1.65 1.13 -1.26
C LEU A 101 2.10 -0.14 -1.99
N PHE A 102 1.39 -1.25 -1.81
CA PHE A 102 1.85 -2.56 -2.27
C PHE A 102 1.92 -2.69 -3.80
N ASN A 103 2.85 -3.54 -4.25
CA ASN A 103 3.07 -3.92 -5.64
C ASN A 103 3.55 -2.80 -6.59
N SER A 104 3.96 -1.65 -6.04
CA SER A 104 4.46 -0.53 -6.86
C SER A 104 5.37 0.42 -6.08
N LEU A 105 4.85 1.17 -5.09
CA LEU A 105 5.69 1.88 -4.12
C LEU A 105 6.43 0.87 -3.23
N SER A 106 5.77 -0.26 -2.94
CA SER A 106 6.25 -1.40 -2.16
C SER A 106 6.60 -1.08 -0.69
N VAL A 107 6.97 -2.11 0.04
CA VAL A 107 7.42 -1.96 1.44
C VAL A 107 8.75 -1.22 1.61
N SER A 108 9.45 -0.94 0.52
CA SER A 108 10.74 -0.24 0.54
C SER A 108 10.67 1.18 1.13
N ILE A 109 9.48 1.80 1.13
CA ILE A 109 9.27 3.12 1.72
C ILE A 109 9.20 3.09 3.26
N LEU A 110 8.86 1.96 3.87
CA LEU A 110 8.66 1.85 5.32
C LEU A 110 9.97 2.05 6.12
N PRO A 111 11.10 1.40 5.78
CA PRO A 111 12.38 1.68 6.44
C PRO A 111 12.84 3.13 6.27
N VAL A 112 12.49 3.80 5.18
CA VAL A 112 12.82 5.22 4.97
C VAL A 112 12.06 6.09 5.97
N LEU A 113 10.75 5.91 6.11
CA LEU A 113 9.96 6.63 7.11
C LEU A 113 10.49 6.42 8.53
N GLN A 114 10.83 5.17 8.88
CA GLN A 114 11.39 4.83 10.18
C GLN A 114 12.78 5.48 10.41
N LYS A 115 13.67 5.46 9.40
CA LYS A 115 15.00 6.09 9.46
C LYS A 115 14.92 7.57 9.85
N TYR A 116 13.92 8.28 9.31
CA TYR A 116 13.69 9.69 9.59
C TYR A 116 12.71 9.93 10.74
N ARG A 117 12.31 8.88 11.46
CA ARG A 117 11.39 8.93 12.62
C ARG A 117 10.07 9.67 12.33
N ILE A 118 9.53 9.48 11.13
CA ILE A 118 8.26 10.09 10.74
C ILE A 118 7.13 9.22 11.27
N PRO A 119 6.28 9.71 12.18
CA PRO A 119 5.09 9.00 12.62
C PRO A 119 4.26 8.58 11.41
N THR A 120 3.83 7.33 11.37
CA THR A 120 3.20 6.77 10.17
C THR A 120 1.86 6.14 10.50
N VAL A 121 0.81 6.56 9.79
CA VAL A 121 -0.51 5.94 9.84
C VAL A 121 -0.87 5.34 8.48
N MET A 122 -1.70 4.30 8.47
CA MET A 122 -2.15 3.66 7.22
C MET A 122 -3.66 3.45 7.24
N THR A 123 -4.36 3.94 6.21
CA THR A 123 -5.75 3.56 5.96
C THR A 123 -5.80 2.24 5.21
N VAL A 124 -6.48 1.26 5.80
CA VAL A 124 -6.62 -0.11 5.28
C VAL A 124 -7.90 -0.20 4.45
N HIS A 125 -7.75 -0.12 3.12
CA HIS A 125 -8.85 -0.14 2.16
C HIS A 125 -9.26 -1.54 1.72
N ASP A 126 -8.36 -2.51 1.82
CA ASP A 126 -8.54 -3.89 1.38
C ASP A 126 -7.85 -4.88 2.35
N TYR A 127 -7.88 -6.17 2.02
CA TYR A 127 -7.29 -7.20 2.86
C TYR A 127 -5.83 -7.54 2.51
N ARG A 128 -5.11 -6.68 1.80
CA ARG A 128 -3.75 -6.96 1.31
C ARG A 128 -2.71 -7.19 2.41
N LEU A 129 -2.96 -6.68 3.60
CA LEU A 129 -2.10 -6.95 4.76
C LEU A 129 -2.15 -8.41 5.22
N ILE A 130 -3.24 -9.13 4.94
CA ILE A 130 -3.51 -10.49 5.43
C ILE A 130 -3.81 -11.51 4.33
N CYS A 131 -4.10 -11.05 3.10
CA CYS A 131 -4.41 -11.88 1.94
C CYS A 131 -3.65 -11.41 0.71
N PRO A 132 -2.78 -12.24 0.09
CA PRO A 132 -2.03 -11.83 -1.10
C PRO A 132 -2.91 -11.32 -2.25
N ALA A 133 -4.07 -11.94 -2.46
CA ALA A 133 -5.04 -11.55 -3.48
C ALA A 133 -5.99 -10.42 -3.03
N TYR A 134 -5.82 -9.87 -1.81
CA TYR A 134 -6.54 -8.74 -1.21
C TYR A 134 -8.06 -8.85 -1.08
N THR A 135 -8.69 -9.92 -1.51
CA THR A 135 -10.16 -10.09 -1.56
C THR A 135 -10.71 -11.08 -0.54
N LEU A 136 -9.86 -11.88 0.11
CA LEU A 136 -10.24 -13.05 0.91
C LEU A 136 -11.10 -14.06 0.11
N THR A 137 -10.85 -14.16 -1.20
CA THR A 137 -11.47 -15.15 -2.08
C THR A 137 -10.40 -15.93 -2.84
N ASN A 138 -10.69 -17.18 -3.16
CA ASN A 138 -9.81 -18.01 -3.98
C ASN A 138 -10.07 -17.78 -5.48
N GLY A 139 -9.27 -18.41 -6.35
CA GLY A 139 -9.39 -18.29 -7.81
C GLY A 139 -10.73 -18.79 -8.41
N LYS A 140 -11.56 -19.45 -7.60
CA LYS A 140 -12.94 -19.88 -7.96
C LYS A 140 -14.01 -18.95 -7.39
N GLY A 141 -13.62 -17.79 -6.81
CA GLY A 141 -14.55 -16.82 -6.22
C GLY A 141 -15.16 -17.22 -4.87
N LYS A 142 -14.69 -18.30 -4.23
CA LYS A 142 -15.19 -18.73 -2.92
C LYS A 142 -14.40 -18.03 -1.81
N ILE A 143 -15.06 -17.69 -0.69
CA ILE A 143 -14.41 -17.15 0.51
C ILE A 143 -13.28 -18.08 0.94
N CYS A 144 -12.11 -17.52 1.25
CA CYS A 144 -10.90 -18.26 1.55
C CYS A 144 -10.06 -17.52 2.60
N GLU A 145 -9.70 -18.25 3.65
CA GLU A 145 -8.86 -17.75 4.76
C GLU A 145 -7.60 -18.61 4.97
N LEU A 146 -7.23 -19.43 4.01
CA LEU A 146 -6.11 -20.40 4.12
C LEU A 146 -4.73 -19.74 4.25
N CYS A 147 -4.60 -18.44 3.95
CA CYS A 147 -3.36 -17.69 4.16
C CYS A 147 -3.19 -17.16 5.58
N LYS A 148 -4.09 -17.49 6.51
CA LYS A 148 -3.91 -17.24 7.93
C LYS A 148 -2.60 -17.87 8.40
N ASP A 149 -2.01 -17.33 9.44
CA ASP A 149 -0.71 -17.77 9.99
C ASP A 149 0.45 -17.72 8.96
N ARG A 150 0.33 -16.81 7.96
CA ARG A 150 1.36 -16.56 6.91
C ARG A 150 1.59 -17.73 5.94
N HIS A 151 0.66 -18.65 5.81
CA HIS A 151 0.73 -19.75 4.85
C HIS A 151 0.37 -19.28 3.42
N PHE A 152 1.10 -18.32 2.89
CA PHE A 152 0.80 -17.65 1.61
C PHE A 152 0.89 -18.56 0.38
N ILE A 153 1.51 -19.75 0.50
CA ILE A 153 1.55 -20.76 -0.58
C ILE A 153 0.15 -21.14 -1.07
N HIS A 154 -0.85 -21.08 -0.18
CA HIS A 154 -2.24 -21.36 -0.55
C HIS A 154 -2.78 -20.38 -1.61
N CYS A 155 -2.28 -19.16 -1.69
CA CYS A 155 -2.65 -18.23 -2.77
C CYS A 155 -2.20 -18.76 -4.13
N THR A 156 -1.00 -19.33 -4.22
CA THR A 156 -0.48 -19.96 -5.45
C THR A 156 -1.30 -21.20 -5.81
N LEU A 157 -1.49 -22.13 -4.86
CA LEU A 157 -2.20 -23.40 -5.09
C LEU A 157 -3.65 -23.17 -5.53
N ASN A 158 -4.32 -22.18 -4.95
CA ASN A 158 -5.70 -21.84 -5.26
C ASN A 158 -5.84 -20.81 -6.41
N ARG A 159 -4.72 -20.41 -7.06
CA ARG A 159 -4.70 -19.44 -8.17
C ARG A 159 -5.54 -18.19 -7.88
N CYS A 160 -5.37 -17.60 -6.68
CA CYS A 160 -6.26 -16.55 -6.16
C CYS A 160 -6.26 -15.26 -7.00
N SER A 161 -5.21 -15.01 -7.81
CA SER A 161 -5.18 -13.87 -8.73
C SER A 161 -5.90 -14.20 -10.04
N ASN A 162 -7.23 -14.11 -10.01
CA ASN A 162 -8.10 -14.33 -11.18
C ASN A 162 -7.80 -15.65 -11.94
N GLY A 163 -7.50 -16.73 -11.23
CA GLY A 163 -7.15 -18.02 -11.83
C GLY A 163 -5.74 -18.11 -12.42
N ASN A 164 -4.96 -17.03 -12.39
CA ASN A 164 -3.62 -16.98 -12.97
C ASN A 164 -2.57 -17.49 -11.97
N LEU A 165 -1.90 -18.59 -12.31
CA LEU A 165 -0.89 -19.22 -11.45
C LEU A 165 0.34 -18.32 -11.21
N THR A 166 0.89 -17.73 -12.29
CA THR A 166 2.11 -16.91 -12.22
C THR A 166 1.90 -15.67 -11.37
N ASN A 167 0.78 -14.97 -11.56
CA ASN A 167 0.44 -13.81 -10.75
C ASN A 167 0.22 -14.21 -9.29
N SER A 168 -0.45 -15.34 -9.02
CA SER A 168 -0.68 -15.83 -7.66
C SER A 168 0.63 -16.20 -6.96
N MET A 169 1.57 -16.80 -7.70
CA MET A 169 2.92 -17.11 -7.20
C MET A 169 3.68 -15.82 -6.86
N LEU A 170 3.64 -14.82 -7.73
CA LEU A 170 4.30 -13.53 -7.48
C LEU A 170 3.73 -12.83 -6.24
N LEU A 171 2.40 -12.83 -6.07
CA LEU A 171 1.75 -12.29 -4.88
C LEU A 171 2.12 -13.06 -3.60
N SER A 172 2.21 -14.39 -3.69
CA SER A 172 2.66 -15.23 -2.56
C SER A 172 4.10 -14.92 -2.16
N LEU A 173 5.00 -14.78 -3.14
CA LEU A 173 6.40 -14.42 -2.91
C LEU A 173 6.54 -13.02 -2.30
N GLU A 174 5.81 -12.02 -2.83
CA GLU A 174 5.81 -10.66 -2.26
C GLU A 174 5.35 -10.67 -0.80
N ASN A 175 4.23 -11.36 -0.50
CA ASN A 175 3.71 -11.42 0.85
C ASN A 175 4.65 -12.16 1.81
N SER A 176 5.29 -13.26 1.35
CA SER A 176 6.29 -14.00 2.14
C SER A 176 7.51 -13.11 2.43
N PHE A 177 8.06 -12.45 1.41
CA PHE A 177 9.19 -11.53 1.57
C PHE A 177 8.85 -10.40 2.54
N ARG A 178 7.71 -9.74 2.35
CA ARG A 178 7.23 -8.65 3.19
C ARG A 178 7.07 -9.09 4.64
N SER A 179 6.42 -10.23 4.86
CA SER A 179 6.14 -10.78 6.18
C SER A 179 7.41 -11.20 6.93
N CYS A 180 8.45 -11.63 6.21
CA CYS A 180 9.73 -12.02 6.82
C CYS A 180 10.63 -10.83 7.13
N PHE A 181 10.71 -9.85 6.22
CA PHE A 181 11.74 -8.82 6.28
C PHE A 181 11.21 -7.41 6.58
N TYR A 182 9.97 -7.13 6.19
CA TYR A 182 9.38 -5.78 6.25
C TYR A 182 7.92 -5.82 6.71
N GLU A 183 7.65 -6.53 7.81
CA GLU A 183 6.30 -6.64 8.37
C GLU A 183 5.74 -5.25 8.70
N PRO A 184 4.64 -4.81 8.06
CA PRO A 184 4.09 -3.46 8.25
C PRO A 184 3.78 -3.09 9.70
N LEU A 185 3.42 -4.07 10.53
CA LEU A 185 3.20 -3.88 11.96
C LEU A 185 4.41 -3.30 12.70
N ASN A 186 5.64 -3.53 12.20
CA ASN A 186 6.86 -3.04 12.83
C ASN A 186 7.19 -1.58 12.46
N TYR A 187 6.58 -1.04 11.40
CA TYR A 187 6.89 0.27 10.83
C TYR A 187 5.77 1.28 10.96
N ILE A 188 4.52 0.83 11.08
CA ILE A 188 3.33 1.67 11.08
C ILE A 188 2.82 1.80 12.51
N ASP A 189 2.57 3.03 12.95
CA ASP A 189 2.15 3.33 14.32
C ASP A 189 0.66 3.07 14.54
N LYS A 190 -0.19 3.42 13.56
CA LYS A 190 -1.64 3.19 13.62
C LYS A 190 -2.20 2.75 12.27
N PHE A 191 -3.14 1.82 12.31
CA PHE A 191 -3.92 1.35 11.17
C PHE A 191 -5.37 1.82 11.31
N ILE A 192 -5.83 2.58 10.33
CA ILE A 192 -7.21 3.09 10.25
C ILE A 192 -8.01 2.12 9.39
N PHE A 193 -8.90 1.37 10.01
CA PHE A 193 -9.78 0.43 9.32
C PHE A 193 -11.08 1.09 8.91
N VAL A 194 -11.45 0.97 7.64
CA VAL A 194 -12.65 1.59 7.05
C VAL A 194 -13.96 0.93 7.48
N SER A 195 -13.90 -0.20 8.18
CA SER A 195 -15.06 -0.87 8.77
C SER A 195 -14.68 -1.72 9.98
N LYS A 196 -15.64 -1.93 10.88
CA LYS A 196 -15.48 -2.86 12.05
C LYS A 196 -15.21 -4.29 11.58
N PHE A 197 -15.80 -4.72 10.45
CA PHE A 197 -15.55 -6.03 9.89
C PHE A 197 -14.12 -6.19 9.44
N ALA A 198 -13.57 -5.23 8.69
CA ALA A 198 -12.18 -5.25 8.25
C ALA A 198 -11.22 -5.25 9.46
N GLN A 199 -11.47 -4.42 10.46
CA GLN A 199 -10.69 -4.39 11.70
C GLN A 199 -10.69 -5.76 12.39
N LYS A 200 -11.88 -6.32 12.65
CA LYS A 200 -12.02 -7.64 13.29
C LYS A 200 -11.27 -8.72 12.51
N LYS A 201 -11.43 -8.74 11.18
CA LYS A 201 -10.80 -9.73 10.33
C LYS A 201 -9.25 -9.65 10.35
N HIS A 202 -8.68 -8.44 10.35
CA HIS A 202 -7.23 -8.28 10.47
C HIS A 202 -6.71 -8.73 11.84
N ILE A 203 -7.44 -8.42 12.93
CA ILE A 203 -7.08 -8.88 14.29
C ILE A 203 -7.18 -10.40 14.42
N GLU A 204 -8.18 -11.04 13.77
CA GLU A 204 -8.31 -12.51 13.73
C GLU A 204 -7.12 -13.18 13.01
N PHE A 205 -6.57 -12.55 11.98
CA PHE A 205 -5.41 -13.06 11.24
C PHE A 205 -4.09 -12.78 11.96
N ASN A 206 -3.97 -11.64 12.62
CA ASN A 206 -2.79 -11.28 13.39
C ASN A 206 -3.20 -10.38 14.58
N PRO A 207 -3.20 -10.92 15.81
CA PRO A 207 -3.55 -10.18 17.02
C PRO A 207 -2.72 -8.91 17.27
N GLY A 208 -1.53 -8.81 16.68
CA GLY A 208 -0.68 -7.61 16.78
C GLY A 208 -1.34 -6.32 16.25
N TYR A 209 -2.35 -6.44 15.38
CA TYR A 209 -3.12 -5.27 14.94
C TYR A 209 -3.95 -4.65 16.07
N ALA A 210 -4.36 -5.39 17.08
CA ALA A 210 -5.29 -4.91 18.13
C ALA A 210 -4.80 -3.63 18.82
N SER A 211 -3.51 -3.55 19.16
CA SER A 211 -2.91 -2.40 19.84
C SER A 211 -2.75 -1.15 18.97
N LYS A 212 -2.78 -1.32 17.65
CA LYS A 212 -2.55 -0.26 16.66
C LYS A 212 -3.80 0.06 15.82
N ALA A 213 -4.89 -0.68 16.00
CA ALA A 213 -6.10 -0.55 15.20
C ALA A 213 -6.98 0.61 15.69
N VAL A 214 -7.39 1.45 14.74
CA VAL A 214 -8.42 2.48 14.91
C VAL A 214 -9.48 2.23 13.84
N GLN A 215 -10.75 2.37 14.18
CA GLN A 215 -11.83 2.27 13.20
C GLN A 215 -12.35 3.67 12.86
N LEU A 216 -12.37 4.00 11.57
CA LEU A 216 -12.95 5.22 11.04
C LEU A 216 -13.62 4.88 9.70
N TYR A 217 -14.92 5.16 9.60
CA TYR A 217 -15.63 4.97 8.32
C TYR A 217 -15.16 5.97 7.27
N ASN A 218 -15.20 5.54 5.99
CA ASN A 218 -14.98 6.47 4.89
C ASN A 218 -16.01 7.61 4.94
N PHE A 219 -15.56 8.80 4.63
CA PHE A 219 -16.37 10.01 4.54
C PHE A 219 -16.42 10.51 3.08
N THR A 220 -17.48 11.16 2.72
CA THR A 220 -17.74 11.77 1.42
C THR A 220 -17.60 13.29 1.50
#